data_49300a2cb50bb73218e600bb5f116c6c
#
_entry.id   49300a2cb50bb73218e600bb5f116c6c
#
_cell.length_a   1.000
_cell.length_b   1.000
_cell.length_c   1.000
_cell.angle_alpha   90.00
_cell.angle_beta   90.00
_cell.angle_gamma   90.00
#
_symmetry.space_group_name_H-M   'P 1'
#
loop_
_entity.id
_entity.type
_entity.pdbx_description
1 polymer ?
#
loop_
_entity_poly.entity_id
_entity_poly.type
_entity_poly.pdbx_seq_one_letter_code
_entity_poly.pdbx_strand_id
1 'polypeptide(L)'
;MDTPELRSRPDDARPHVASTATWAPPLPEAPGFAHQVVETTGLRSHVATIGEGEPVVLLHGFPQHWWQWHQVAPRIAAAGYRVICPDLRGAGWTEADERGIERETRLHDLLDILDALGLERAHVVSHDMGAITALQLTYTHPERVGRAVQLSIPPGFMSFSPRLLPAFRHMPKLIWHRPGNALRGVWSDPYCAKVTPDATIDAHLAPMQRREIDDAVRPLYRGMVIPEAMRLARGEYQRMHLTIPTLVAFGRHDTRFNEPLVRRLCENPDRYADRMEFVFVENAGKLLPDDAPDAVAELALDFFDRDS
;
A
#
# COMPACT_ATOMS: atom_id res chain seq x y z
N MET A 1 -38.92 -37.35 -23.56
CA MET A 1 -37.70 -37.32 -22.72
C MET A 1 -36.81 -36.24 -23.33
N ASP A 2 -37.01 -35.00 -22.88
CA ASP A 2 -36.28 -33.85 -23.38
C ASP A 2 -35.01 -33.65 -22.53
N THR A 3 -33.90 -33.64 -23.22
CA THR A 3 -32.59 -33.29 -22.65
C THR A 3 -32.49 -31.79 -22.53
N PRO A 4 -32.13 -31.22 -21.38
CA PRO A 4 -31.94 -29.76 -21.25
C PRO A 4 -30.63 -29.34 -21.91
N GLU A 5 -30.73 -28.41 -22.88
CA GLU A 5 -29.60 -27.69 -23.48
C GLU A 5 -28.82 -26.94 -22.43
N LEU A 6 -27.51 -27.20 -22.36
CA LEU A 6 -26.55 -26.39 -21.64
C LEU A 6 -26.49 -24.97 -22.25
N ARG A 7 -27.01 -24.00 -21.55
CA ARG A 7 -26.79 -22.57 -21.88
C ARG A 7 -25.31 -22.27 -21.73
N SER A 8 -24.67 -21.89 -22.84
CA SER A 8 -23.32 -21.34 -22.90
C SER A 8 -23.24 -20.11 -21.99
N ARG A 9 -22.20 -20.07 -21.14
CA ARG A 9 -21.82 -18.87 -20.39
C ARG A 9 -21.44 -17.78 -21.39
N PRO A 10 -21.78 -16.49 -21.10
CA PRO A 10 -21.33 -15.40 -21.94
C PRO A 10 -19.81 -15.27 -21.88
N ASP A 11 -19.27 -15.06 -23.05
CA ASP A 11 -17.86 -14.97 -23.43
C ASP A 11 -17.03 -14.09 -22.51
N ASP A 12 -15.81 -14.53 -22.25
CA ASP A 12 -14.71 -13.87 -21.58
C ASP A 12 -14.53 -12.40 -22.03
N ALA A 13 -15.06 -11.47 -21.27
CA ALA A 13 -14.68 -10.07 -21.37
C ALA A 13 -13.25 -9.93 -20.76
N ARG A 14 -12.22 -10.07 -21.61
CA ARG A 14 -10.87 -9.68 -21.22
C ARG A 14 -10.88 -8.21 -20.81
N PRO A 15 -10.24 -7.81 -19.71
CA PRO A 15 -10.23 -6.43 -19.26
C PRO A 15 -9.66 -5.53 -20.35
N HIS A 16 -10.41 -4.50 -20.71
CA HIS A 16 -9.98 -3.49 -21.68
C HIS A 16 -8.90 -2.59 -21.04
N VAL A 17 -7.67 -2.72 -21.52
CA VAL A 17 -6.59 -1.77 -21.21
C VAL A 17 -6.72 -0.58 -22.14
N ALA A 18 -7.27 0.54 -21.68
CA ALA A 18 -7.38 1.77 -22.47
C ALA A 18 -6.10 2.61 -22.34
N SER A 19 -5.41 2.80 -23.46
CA SER A 19 -4.08 3.47 -23.55
C SER A 19 -4.11 4.99 -23.77
N THR A 20 -5.28 5.67 -23.77
CA THR A 20 -5.41 7.10 -24.10
C THR A 20 -6.18 7.90 -23.07
N ALA A 21 -5.97 7.65 -21.78
CA ALA A 21 -6.62 8.45 -20.74
C ALA A 21 -5.96 9.83 -20.63
N THR A 22 -6.77 10.89 -20.64
CA THR A 22 -6.32 12.23 -20.29
C THR A 22 -6.40 12.38 -18.77
N TRP A 23 -5.23 12.53 -18.14
CA TRP A 23 -5.13 12.63 -16.68
C TRP A 23 -5.30 14.08 -16.21
N ALA A 24 -6.22 14.31 -15.26
CA ALA A 24 -6.44 15.59 -14.62
C ALA A 24 -6.48 15.44 -13.09
N PRO A 25 -5.60 16.10 -12.33
CA PRO A 25 -4.45 16.91 -12.81
C PRO A 25 -3.45 16.07 -13.62
N PRO A 26 -2.49 16.68 -14.33
CA PRO A 26 -1.46 15.92 -15.04
C PRO A 26 -0.68 15.00 -14.11
N LEU A 27 -0.28 13.84 -14.63
CA LEU A 27 0.59 12.93 -13.88
C LEU A 27 1.94 13.59 -13.60
N PRO A 28 2.53 13.42 -12.43
CA PRO A 28 3.89 13.87 -12.17
C PRO A 28 4.88 13.07 -13.03
N GLU A 29 5.93 13.74 -13.47
CA GLU A 29 6.94 13.12 -14.32
C GLU A 29 7.71 12.02 -13.59
N ALA A 30 7.81 10.86 -14.25
CA ALA A 30 8.65 9.75 -13.84
C ALA A 30 9.04 8.95 -15.09
N PRO A 31 10.27 9.13 -15.62
CA PRO A 31 10.71 8.46 -16.83
C PRO A 31 10.67 6.93 -16.71
N GLY A 32 10.26 6.28 -17.79
CA GLY A 32 10.24 4.82 -17.90
C GLY A 32 8.95 4.16 -17.42
N PHE A 33 8.05 4.89 -16.75
CA PHE A 33 6.75 4.35 -16.38
C PHE A 33 5.76 4.39 -17.55
N ALA A 34 5.04 3.28 -17.70
CA ALA A 34 3.83 3.21 -18.51
C ALA A 34 2.60 3.36 -17.61
N HIS A 35 1.58 4.07 -18.10
CA HIS A 35 0.36 4.36 -17.36
C HIS A 35 -0.84 3.78 -18.08
N GLN A 36 -1.71 3.10 -17.33
CA GLN A 36 -2.92 2.49 -17.84
C GLN A 36 -4.08 2.62 -16.86
N VAL A 37 -5.30 2.51 -17.36
CA VAL A 37 -6.50 2.30 -16.54
C VAL A 37 -6.80 0.80 -16.54
N VAL A 38 -6.92 0.24 -15.36
CA VAL A 38 -7.41 -1.14 -15.16
C VAL A 38 -8.86 -1.02 -14.69
N GLU A 39 -9.77 -1.51 -15.52
CA GLU A 39 -11.21 -1.48 -15.23
C GLU A 39 -11.61 -2.80 -14.55
N THR A 40 -12.24 -2.67 -13.38
CA THR A 40 -12.83 -3.76 -12.62
C THR A 40 -14.24 -3.38 -12.21
N THR A 41 -14.96 -4.24 -11.49
CA THR A 41 -16.33 -3.94 -11.08
C THR A 41 -16.37 -2.74 -10.12
N GLY A 42 -16.91 -1.61 -10.60
CA GLY A 42 -17.06 -0.39 -9.81
C GLY A 42 -15.77 0.39 -9.53
N LEU A 43 -14.66 0.05 -10.23
CA LEU A 43 -13.40 0.74 -10.08
C LEU A 43 -12.67 0.88 -11.42
N ARG A 44 -12.18 2.08 -11.71
CA ARG A 44 -11.23 2.39 -12.78
C ARG A 44 -9.93 2.81 -12.14
N SER A 45 -9.05 1.85 -11.91
CA SER A 45 -7.79 2.08 -11.21
C SER A 45 -6.72 2.59 -12.15
N HIS A 46 -6.09 3.71 -11.81
CA HIS A 46 -4.83 4.09 -12.43
C HIS A 46 -3.72 3.16 -11.93
N VAL A 47 -2.95 2.62 -12.87
CA VAL A 47 -1.81 1.74 -12.58
C VAL A 47 -0.59 2.21 -13.37
N ALA A 48 0.48 2.55 -12.66
CA ALA A 48 1.78 2.81 -13.25
C ALA A 48 2.63 1.54 -13.21
N THR A 49 3.32 1.24 -14.32
CA THR A 49 4.15 0.04 -14.43
C THR A 49 5.52 0.36 -15.02
N ILE A 50 6.55 -0.37 -14.59
CA ILE A 50 7.91 -0.25 -15.13
C ILE A 50 8.61 -1.61 -15.06
N GLY A 51 9.46 -1.91 -16.05
CA GLY A 51 10.23 -3.16 -16.13
C GLY A 51 9.41 -4.37 -16.60
N GLU A 52 10.09 -5.51 -16.67
CA GLU A 52 9.56 -6.80 -17.10
C GLU A 52 10.09 -7.89 -16.16
N GLY A 53 9.44 -9.06 -16.11
CA GLY A 53 9.85 -10.20 -15.30
C GLY A 53 8.88 -10.55 -14.19
N GLU A 54 9.38 -11.08 -13.08
CA GLU A 54 8.57 -11.47 -11.93
C GLU A 54 7.84 -10.26 -11.33
N PRO A 55 6.52 -10.38 -11.04
CA PRO A 55 5.73 -9.22 -10.61
C PRO A 55 6.01 -8.81 -9.17
N VAL A 56 6.16 -7.50 -8.97
CA VAL A 56 6.22 -6.83 -7.67
C VAL A 56 5.17 -5.74 -7.62
N VAL A 57 4.28 -5.78 -6.64
CA VAL A 57 3.24 -4.77 -6.43
C VAL A 57 3.67 -3.82 -5.32
N LEU A 58 3.66 -2.51 -5.61
CA LEU A 58 4.04 -1.47 -4.66
C LEU A 58 2.79 -0.69 -4.21
N LEU A 59 2.40 -0.83 -2.93
CA LEU A 59 1.19 -0.24 -2.34
C LEU A 59 1.53 1.01 -1.55
N HIS A 60 1.09 2.15 -2.03
CA HIS A 60 1.41 3.48 -1.47
C HIS A 60 0.67 3.79 -0.16
N GLY A 61 1.21 4.76 0.57
CA GLY A 61 0.63 5.33 1.79
C GLY A 61 -0.41 6.43 1.52
N PHE A 62 -0.75 7.17 2.58
CA PHE A 62 -1.65 8.31 2.54
C PHE A 62 -0.91 9.59 2.98
N PRO A 63 -1.08 10.71 2.27
CA PRO A 63 -1.94 10.95 1.12
C PRO A 63 -1.21 10.78 -0.23
N GLN A 64 -0.23 9.87 -0.27
CA GLN A 64 0.53 9.56 -1.47
C GLN A 64 -0.28 8.72 -2.47
N HIS A 65 0.35 8.44 -3.61
CA HIS A 65 -0.16 7.65 -4.73
C HIS A 65 1.02 6.94 -5.43
N TRP A 66 0.83 6.33 -6.60
CA TRP A 66 1.85 5.58 -7.35
C TRP A 66 3.23 6.28 -7.39
N TRP A 67 3.26 7.61 -7.45
CA TRP A 67 4.49 8.40 -7.59
C TRP A 67 5.38 8.34 -6.33
N GLN A 68 4.86 7.89 -5.18
CA GLN A 68 5.67 7.57 -4.02
C GLN A 68 6.84 6.63 -4.36
N TRP A 69 6.63 5.80 -5.37
CA TRP A 69 7.56 4.77 -5.79
C TRP A 69 8.50 5.19 -6.93
N HIS A 70 8.42 6.45 -7.41
CA HIS A 70 9.15 6.92 -8.59
C HIS A 70 10.67 6.77 -8.50
N GLN A 71 11.25 6.72 -7.29
CA GLN A 71 12.67 6.47 -7.08
C GLN A 71 12.98 5.01 -6.74
N VAL A 72 12.06 4.27 -6.12
CA VAL A 72 12.25 2.88 -5.70
C VAL A 72 12.01 1.91 -6.87
N ALA A 73 10.88 2.09 -7.58
CA ALA A 73 10.45 1.17 -8.62
C ALA A 73 11.45 1.00 -9.78
N PRO A 74 12.13 2.05 -10.29
CA PRO A 74 13.14 1.88 -11.34
C PRO A 74 14.31 1.00 -10.94
N ARG A 75 14.71 1.00 -9.65
CA ARG A 75 15.80 0.16 -9.14
C ARG A 75 15.39 -1.31 -9.09
N ILE A 76 14.17 -1.58 -8.64
CA ILE A 76 13.61 -2.93 -8.63
C ILE A 76 13.43 -3.44 -10.07
N ALA A 77 12.95 -2.59 -10.97
CA ALA A 77 12.81 -2.92 -12.40
C ALA A 77 14.17 -3.21 -13.07
N ALA A 78 15.22 -2.46 -12.73
CA ALA A 78 16.59 -2.69 -13.26
C ALA A 78 17.17 -4.03 -12.82
N ALA A 79 16.68 -4.63 -11.74
CA ALA A 79 17.04 -5.97 -11.28
C ALA A 79 16.22 -7.10 -11.97
N GLY A 80 15.36 -6.77 -12.96
CA GLY A 80 14.63 -7.77 -13.75
C GLY A 80 13.23 -8.09 -13.23
N TYR A 81 12.62 -7.20 -12.46
CA TYR A 81 11.24 -7.34 -11.99
C TYR A 81 10.27 -6.46 -12.79
N ARG A 82 9.05 -6.93 -12.95
CA ARG A 82 7.92 -6.12 -13.41
C ARG A 82 7.26 -5.44 -12.21
N VAL A 83 7.42 -4.13 -12.10
CA VAL A 83 6.89 -3.36 -10.96
C VAL A 83 5.54 -2.75 -11.32
N ILE A 84 4.56 -2.92 -10.44
CA ILE A 84 3.17 -2.50 -10.59
C ILE A 84 2.81 -1.59 -9.40
N CYS A 85 2.46 -0.33 -9.68
CA CYS A 85 2.13 0.68 -8.69
C CYS A 85 0.69 1.15 -8.91
N PRO A 86 -0.33 0.48 -8.35
CA PRO A 86 -1.71 0.94 -8.46
C PRO A 86 -1.96 2.15 -7.56
N ASP A 87 -2.78 3.08 -8.02
CA ASP A 87 -3.43 4.03 -7.13
C ASP A 87 -4.61 3.34 -6.46
N LEU A 88 -4.54 3.21 -5.15
CA LEU A 88 -5.59 2.56 -4.36
C LEU A 88 -6.86 3.43 -4.33
N ARG A 89 -8.05 2.82 -4.17
CA ARG A 89 -9.33 3.54 -4.05
C ARG A 89 -9.22 4.75 -3.12
N GLY A 90 -9.69 5.91 -3.61
CA GLY A 90 -9.63 7.17 -2.88
C GLY A 90 -8.24 7.82 -2.86
N ALA A 91 -7.38 7.49 -3.82
CA ALA A 91 -6.06 8.09 -3.99
C ALA A 91 -5.74 8.28 -5.48
N GLY A 92 -4.80 9.17 -5.77
CA GLY A 92 -4.24 9.40 -7.09
C GLY A 92 -5.30 9.69 -8.15
N TRP A 93 -5.26 8.95 -9.23
CA TRP A 93 -6.16 9.10 -10.39
C TRP A 93 -7.19 7.97 -10.49
N THR A 94 -7.29 7.12 -9.48
CA THR A 94 -8.32 6.07 -9.43
C THR A 94 -9.71 6.67 -9.23
N GLU A 95 -10.67 6.16 -10.00
CA GLU A 95 -12.09 6.52 -9.95
C GLU A 95 -12.90 5.33 -9.45
N ALA A 96 -13.87 5.59 -8.58
CA ALA A 96 -14.76 4.58 -8.04
C ALA A 96 -16.21 5.02 -8.16
N ASP A 97 -17.09 4.10 -8.55
CA ASP A 97 -18.54 4.36 -8.67
C ASP A 97 -19.15 4.66 -7.31
N GLU A 98 -18.70 3.95 -6.28
CA GLU A 98 -19.14 4.14 -4.90
C GLU A 98 -18.05 4.82 -4.07
N ARG A 99 -18.47 5.79 -3.25
CA ARG A 99 -17.57 6.55 -2.36
C ARG A 99 -17.32 5.86 -1.02
N GLY A 100 -18.02 4.78 -0.74
CA GLY A 100 -17.85 3.99 0.48
C GLY A 100 -16.50 3.29 0.50
N ILE A 101 -15.83 3.32 1.66
CA ILE A 101 -14.62 2.53 1.90
C ILE A 101 -14.84 1.80 3.21
N GLU A 102 -15.01 0.50 3.12
CA GLU A 102 -15.06 -0.40 4.27
C GLU A 102 -13.69 -1.04 4.50
N ARG A 103 -13.56 -1.80 5.57
CA ARG A 103 -12.28 -2.35 6.01
C ARG A 103 -11.54 -3.14 4.91
N GLU A 104 -12.26 -3.93 4.14
CA GLU A 104 -11.69 -4.84 3.13
C GLU A 104 -11.86 -4.33 1.69
N THR A 105 -12.44 -3.14 1.50
CA THR A 105 -12.71 -2.62 0.16
C THR A 105 -11.43 -2.56 -0.70
N ARG A 106 -10.33 -2.02 -0.16
CA ARG A 106 -9.05 -1.94 -0.90
C ARG A 106 -8.40 -3.30 -1.13
N LEU A 107 -8.66 -4.29 -0.27
CA LEU A 107 -8.21 -5.66 -0.50
C LEU A 107 -8.93 -6.28 -1.70
N HIS A 108 -10.25 -6.16 -1.76
CA HIS A 108 -11.03 -6.66 -2.89
C HIS A 108 -10.65 -5.95 -4.20
N ASP A 109 -10.54 -4.62 -4.18
CA ASP A 109 -10.06 -3.84 -5.32
C ASP A 109 -8.68 -4.33 -5.82
N LEU A 110 -7.76 -4.61 -4.89
CA LEU A 110 -6.42 -5.09 -5.24
C LEU A 110 -6.46 -6.48 -5.87
N LEU A 111 -7.26 -7.39 -5.32
CA LEU A 111 -7.46 -8.73 -5.90
C LEU A 111 -8.01 -8.64 -7.32
N ASP A 112 -9.02 -7.82 -7.54
CA ASP A 112 -9.62 -7.59 -8.85
C ASP A 112 -8.60 -6.98 -9.84
N ILE A 113 -7.75 -6.05 -9.39
CA ILE A 113 -6.67 -5.47 -10.20
C ILE A 113 -5.64 -6.55 -10.58
N LEU A 114 -5.23 -7.39 -9.62
CA LEU A 114 -4.29 -8.48 -9.88
C LEU A 114 -4.86 -9.46 -10.92
N ASP A 115 -6.13 -9.85 -10.77
CA ASP A 115 -6.81 -10.74 -11.69
C ASP A 115 -6.93 -10.12 -13.10
N ALA A 116 -7.31 -8.84 -13.19
CA ALA A 116 -7.40 -8.12 -14.45
C ALA A 116 -6.04 -7.98 -15.17
N LEU A 117 -4.93 -7.96 -14.42
CA LEU A 117 -3.57 -7.94 -14.95
C LEU A 117 -3.00 -9.36 -15.23
N GLY A 118 -3.76 -10.40 -14.94
CA GLY A 118 -3.33 -11.80 -15.10
C GLY A 118 -2.24 -12.21 -14.10
N LEU A 119 -2.21 -11.63 -12.93
CA LEU A 119 -1.21 -11.87 -11.89
C LEU A 119 -1.76 -12.84 -10.85
N GLU A 120 -1.39 -14.11 -10.94
CA GLU A 120 -1.78 -15.11 -9.94
C GLU A 120 -1.08 -14.88 -8.61
N ARG A 121 0.19 -14.46 -8.64
CA ARG A 121 1.03 -14.23 -7.46
C ARG A 121 2.01 -13.09 -7.74
N ALA A 122 2.34 -12.29 -6.72
CA ALA A 122 3.34 -11.23 -6.81
C ALA A 122 4.09 -11.06 -5.48
N HIS A 123 5.29 -10.52 -5.51
CA HIS A 123 5.90 -9.91 -4.33
C HIS A 123 5.17 -8.62 -4.00
N VAL A 124 5.13 -8.23 -2.72
CA VAL A 124 4.44 -7.03 -2.27
C VAL A 124 5.38 -6.16 -1.45
N VAL A 125 5.55 -4.89 -1.86
CA VAL A 125 6.14 -3.85 -1.03
C VAL A 125 5.04 -2.86 -0.67
N SER A 126 4.94 -2.50 0.58
CA SER A 126 3.83 -1.67 1.04
C SER A 126 4.28 -0.63 2.07
N HIS A 127 3.64 0.52 2.07
CA HIS A 127 3.93 1.61 2.99
C HIS A 127 2.63 2.17 3.59
N ASP A 128 2.64 2.48 4.89
CA ASP A 128 1.57 3.18 5.62
C ASP A 128 0.19 2.54 5.37
N MET A 129 -0.77 3.23 4.73
CA MET A 129 -2.10 2.71 4.42
C MET A 129 -2.09 1.53 3.45
N GLY A 130 -1.13 1.50 2.52
CA GLY A 130 -0.92 0.35 1.64
C GLY A 130 -0.50 -0.89 2.42
N ALA A 131 0.22 -0.71 3.54
CA ALA A 131 0.59 -1.83 4.40
C ALA A 131 -0.61 -2.45 5.13
N ILE A 132 -1.70 -1.71 5.38
CA ILE A 132 -2.95 -2.29 5.89
C ILE A 132 -3.55 -3.24 4.85
N THR A 133 -3.62 -2.82 3.59
CA THR A 133 -4.11 -3.68 2.50
C THR A 133 -3.21 -4.90 2.30
N ALA A 134 -1.88 -4.73 2.32
CA ALA A 134 -0.93 -5.84 2.23
C ALA A 134 -1.05 -6.82 3.41
N LEU A 135 -1.25 -6.31 4.62
CA LEU A 135 -1.47 -7.12 5.81
C LEU A 135 -2.73 -7.96 5.67
N GLN A 136 -3.84 -7.38 5.23
CA GLN A 136 -5.07 -8.13 4.96
C GLN A 136 -4.81 -9.21 3.90
N LEU A 137 -4.16 -8.88 2.78
CA LEU A 137 -3.84 -9.81 1.71
C LEU A 137 -2.99 -10.99 2.21
N THR A 138 -1.92 -10.73 2.94
CA THR A 138 -0.99 -11.77 3.42
C THR A 138 -1.62 -12.75 4.42
N TYR A 139 -2.60 -12.31 5.21
CA TYR A 139 -3.29 -13.18 6.15
C TYR A 139 -4.51 -13.90 5.57
N THR A 140 -5.14 -13.37 4.51
CA THR A 140 -6.40 -13.94 3.97
C THR A 140 -6.21 -14.63 2.62
N HIS A 141 -5.21 -14.22 1.84
CA HIS A 141 -4.91 -14.76 0.51
C HIS A 141 -3.39 -14.99 0.35
N PRO A 142 -2.78 -15.81 1.23
CA PRO A 142 -1.32 -16.03 1.20
C PRO A 142 -0.83 -16.59 -0.13
N GLU A 143 -1.66 -17.36 -0.85
CA GLU A 143 -1.34 -17.91 -2.18
C GLU A 143 -1.06 -16.82 -3.24
N ARG A 144 -1.59 -15.60 -3.04
CA ARG A 144 -1.40 -14.48 -3.96
C ARG A 144 -0.08 -13.72 -3.72
N VAL A 145 0.65 -14.04 -2.65
CA VAL A 145 1.85 -13.30 -2.23
C VAL A 145 3.08 -14.20 -2.24
N GLY A 146 4.14 -13.76 -2.93
CA GLY A 146 5.44 -14.40 -2.89
C GLY A 146 6.16 -14.10 -1.58
N ARG A 147 6.57 -12.87 -1.40
CA ARG A 147 7.19 -12.31 -0.19
C ARG A 147 6.62 -10.92 0.05
N ALA A 148 6.64 -10.46 1.29
CA ALA A 148 6.12 -9.14 1.67
C ALA A 148 7.20 -8.28 2.33
N VAL A 149 7.32 -7.03 1.89
CA VAL A 149 8.11 -5.99 2.56
C VAL A 149 7.14 -4.91 3.03
N GLN A 150 7.06 -4.73 4.34
CA GLN A 150 6.14 -3.80 4.97
C GLN A 150 6.91 -2.63 5.59
N LEU A 151 6.59 -1.41 5.16
CA LEU A 151 7.32 -0.20 5.56
C LEU A 151 6.49 0.63 6.54
N SER A 152 7.09 1.01 7.67
CA SER A 152 6.59 1.99 8.65
C SER A 152 5.25 1.65 9.32
N ILE A 153 4.80 0.42 9.23
CA ILE A 153 3.64 -0.12 9.96
C ILE A 153 4.06 -1.44 10.63
N PRO A 154 3.77 -1.64 11.91
CA PRO A 154 4.09 -2.89 12.59
C PRO A 154 3.23 -4.05 12.09
N PRO A 155 3.69 -5.30 12.28
CA PRO A 155 2.95 -6.51 11.88
C PRO A 155 1.64 -6.66 12.65
N GLY A 156 0.69 -7.40 12.06
CA GLY A 156 -0.65 -7.58 12.61
C GLY A 156 -0.71 -8.19 14.01
N PHE A 157 0.27 -9.02 14.38
CA PHE A 157 0.34 -9.63 15.71
C PHE A 157 0.89 -8.70 16.81
N MET A 158 1.27 -7.48 16.47
CA MET A 158 1.75 -6.49 17.44
C MET A 158 0.82 -6.38 18.64
N SER A 159 1.38 -6.42 19.85
CA SER A 159 0.62 -6.21 21.08
C SER A 159 0.20 -4.75 21.23
N PHE A 160 -1.09 -4.51 21.48
CA PHE A 160 -1.57 -3.14 21.73
C PHE A 160 -1.09 -2.63 23.10
N SER A 161 -0.60 -1.40 23.12
CA SER A 161 -0.13 -0.75 24.34
C SER A 161 -0.57 0.73 24.37
N PRO A 162 -0.90 1.29 25.53
CA PRO A 162 -1.14 2.73 25.67
C PRO A 162 0.03 3.61 25.19
N ARG A 163 1.24 3.07 25.10
CA ARG A 163 2.42 3.75 24.54
C ARG A 163 2.31 4.04 23.06
N LEU A 164 1.35 3.41 22.36
CA LEU A 164 1.03 3.71 20.96
C LEU A 164 0.14 4.94 20.79
N LEU A 165 -0.50 5.44 21.84
CA LEU A 165 -1.41 6.59 21.72
C LEU A 165 -0.77 7.82 21.06
N PRO A 166 0.51 8.18 21.28
CA PRO A 166 1.15 9.27 20.55
C PRO A 166 1.22 9.04 19.03
N ALA A 167 1.36 7.79 18.59
CA ALA A 167 1.38 7.45 17.16
C ALA A 167 0.05 7.77 16.45
N PHE A 168 -1.06 7.76 17.18
CA PHE A 168 -2.40 8.03 16.67
C PHE A 168 -2.88 9.46 16.87
N ARG A 169 -2.03 10.37 17.41
CA ARG A 169 -2.41 11.76 17.70
C ARG A 169 -2.92 12.54 16.49
N HIS A 170 -2.50 12.17 15.29
CA HIS A 170 -2.94 12.79 14.04
C HIS A 170 -4.32 12.31 13.56
N MET A 171 -4.78 11.15 14.01
CA MET A 171 -6.01 10.48 13.56
C MET A 171 -7.27 11.37 13.67
N PRO A 172 -7.52 12.15 14.74
CA PRO A 172 -8.71 12.98 14.82
C PRO A 172 -8.87 13.95 13.65
N LYS A 173 -7.78 14.57 13.19
CA LYS A 173 -7.82 15.50 12.04
C LYS A 173 -8.27 14.83 10.76
N LEU A 174 -7.95 13.55 10.56
CA LEU A 174 -8.25 12.76 9.38
C LEU A 174 -9.63 12.08 9.48
N ILE A 175 -10.00 11.59 10.66
CA ILE A 175 -11.35 11.05 10.94
C ILE A 175 -12.45 12.10 10.75
N TRP A 176 -12.16 13.37 11.06
CA TRP A 176 -13.06 14.52 10.87
C TRP A 176 -12.59 15.44 9.74
N HIS A 177 -11.84 14.91 8.80
CA HIS A 177 -11.41 15.67 7.63
C HIS A 177 -12.61 16.33 6.94
N ARG A 178 -12.41 17.58 6.53
CA ARG A 178 -13.35 18.32 5.68
C ARG A 178 -12.62 18.65 4.38
N PRO A 179 -13.28 18.47 3.23
CA PRO A 179 -12.68 18.83 1.95
C PRO A 179 -12.09 20.24 1.95
N GLY A 180 -10.91 20.37 1.35
CA GLY A 180 -10.12 21.60 1.37
C GLY A 180 -9.20 21.80 2.57
N ASN A 181 -9.23 20.92 3.58
CA ASN A 181 -8.27 20.99 4.67
C ASN A 181 -6.87 20.59 4.21
N ALA A 182 -5.87 21.41 4.58
CA ALA A 182 -4.49 21.15 4.20
C ALA A 182 -3.93 19.88 4.83
N LEU A 183 -3.34 19.02 3.99
CA LEU A 183 -2.65 17.79 4.37
C LEU A 183 -1.12 17.91 4.35
N ARG A 184 -0.59 19.07 3.99
CA ARG A 184 0.85 19.34 3.85
C ARG A 184 1.65 18.99 5.12
N GLY A 185 1.02 19.06 6.30
CA GLY A 185 1.65 18.69 7.58
C GLY A 185 2.08 17.23 7.71
N VAL A 186 1.72 16.35 6.78
CA VAL A 186 2.22 14.97 6.72
C VAL A 186 3.73 14.91 6.44
N TRP A 187 4.26 15.94 5.76
CA TRP A 187 5.69 16.06 5.45
C TRP A 187 6.45 16.97 6.41
N SER A 188 5.92 17.18 7.61
CA SER A 188 6.60 17.93 8.66
C SER A 188 7.19 17.01 9.73
N ASP A 189 8.13 17.54 10.54
CA ASP A 189 8.57 16.88 11.76
C ASP A 189 7.34 16.53 12.66
N PRO A 190 7.24 15.36 13.22
CA PRO A 190 8.25 14.28 13.33
C PRO A 190 8.12 13.15 12.28
N TYR A 191 7.53 13.40 11.14
CA TYR A 191 7.23 12.33 10.17
C TYR A 191 8.37 12.07 9.17
N CYS A 192 9.14 13.10 8.84
CA CYS A 192 10.25 13.04 7.90
C CYS A 192 11.58 13.17 8.62
N ALA A 193 12.58 12.39 8.23
CA ALA A 193 13.95 12.58 8.68
C ALA A 193 14.67 13.70 7.92
N LYS A 194 14.16 14.03 6.73
CA LYS A 194 14.69 15.06 5.82
C LYS A 194 13.60 16.06 5.47
N VAL A 195 13.99 17.26 5.14
CA VAL A 195 13.06 18.26 4.59
C VAL A 195 12.65 17.82 3.19
N THR A 196 11.37 17.52 3.02
CA THR A 196 10.82 17.18 1.70
C THR A 196 10.65 18.47 0.87
N PRO A 197 11.15 18.54 -0.37
CA PRO A 197 10.98 19.71 -1.23
C PRO A 197 9.50 20.02 -1.47
N ASP A 198 9.15 21.31 -1.55
CA ASP A 198 7.78 21.75 -1.78
C ASP A 198 7.19 21.16 -3.07
N ALA A 199 7.96 21.08 -4.14
CA ALA A 199 7.53 20.48 -5.40
C ALA A 199 7.13 19.01 -5.26
N THR A 200 7.84 18.24 -4.42
CA THR A 200 7.51 16.84 -4.10
C THR A 200 6.18 16.76 -3.33
N ILE A 201 5.99 17.64 -2.34
CA ILE A 201 4.74 17.70 -1.59
C ILE A 201 3.57 18.07 -2.49
N ASP A 202 3.77 19.07 -3.38
CA ASP A 202 2.75 19.52 -4.33
C ASP A 202 2.39 18.41 -5.33
N ALA A 203 3.36 17.63 -5.81
CA ALA A 203 3.11 16.48 -6.66
C ALA A 203 2.23 15.41 -5.96
N HIS A 204 2.52 15.11 -4.69
CA HIS A 204 1.70 14.19 -3.91
C HIS A 204 0.30 14.73 -3.60
N LEU A 205 0.14 16.02 -3.43
CA LEU A 205 -1.14 16.63 -3.10
C LEU A 205 -1.97 17.05 -4.33
N ALA A 206 -1.40 17.00 -5.53
CA ALA A 206 -2.12 17.39 -6.75
C ALA A 206 -3.45 16.64 -6.94
N PRO A 207 -3.55 15.31 -6.72
CA PRO A 207 -4.83 14.60 -6.84
C PRO A 207 -5.88 15.03 -5.82
N MET A 208 -5.50 15.63 -4.68
CA MET A 208 -6.45 16.15 -3.69
C MET A 208 -7.29 17.32 -4.19
N GLN A 209 -6.93 17.92 -5.34
CA GLN A 209 -7.77 18.90 -6.04
C GLN A 209 -9.03 18.26 -6.65
N ARG A 210 -9.02 16.95 -6.86
CA ARG A 210 -10.18 16.17 -7.28
C ARG A 210 -11.08 15.95 -6.07
N ARG A 211 -12.32 16.41 -6.18
CA ARG A 211 -13.27 16.37 -5.06
C ARG A 211 -13.50 14.95 -4.54
N GLU A 212 -13.57 13.96 -5.43
CA GLU A 212 -13.77 12.56 -5.08
C GLU A 212 -12.61 11.99 -4.25
N ILE A 213 -11.37 12.46 -4.46
CA ILE A 213 -10.19 12.05 -3.70
C ILE A 213 -10.18 12.72 -2.32
N ASP A 214 -10.48 14.00 -2.26
CA ASP A 214 -10.55 14.74 -1.00
C ASP A 214 -11.73 14.26 -0.10
N ASP A 215 -12.89 13.99 -0.72
CA ASP A 215 -14.05 13.40 -0.04
C ASP A 215 -13.77 11.98 0.49
N ALA A 216 -12.85 11.22 -0.13
CA ALA A 216 -12.51 9.85 0.27
C ALA A 216 -11.71 9.76 1.57
N VAL A 217 -11.05 10.83 2.00
CA VAL A 217 -10.21 10.83 3.22
C VAL A 217 -10.98 10.36 4.45
N ARG A 218 -12.14 10.91 4.68
CA ARG A 218 -12.97 10.58 5.84
C ARG A 218 -13.51 9.14 5.81
N PRO A 219 -14.10 8.64 4.71
CA PRO A 219 -14.47 7.23 4.57
C PRO A 219 -13.29 6.29 4.79
N LEU A 220 -12.11 6.60 4.24
CA LEU A 220 -10.90 5.80 4.40
C LEU A 220 -10.54 5.60 5.88
N TYR A 221 -10.51 6.68 6.66
CA TYR A 221 -10.18 6.59 8.09
C TYR A 221 -11.27 5.92 8.91
N ARG A 222 -12.53 6.20 8.65
CA ARG A 222 -13.66 5.65 9.43
C ARG A 222 -14.00 4.21 9.05
N GLY A 223 -13.98 3.90 7.75
CA GLY A 223 -14.39 2.61 7.24
C GLY A 223 -13.28 1.56 7.19
N MET A 224 -12.02 1.97 7.03
CA MET A 224 -10.88 1.04 6.94
C MET A 224 -9.98 1.13 8.17
N VAL A 225 -9.42 2.32 8.46
CA VAL A 225 -8.35 2.43 9.47
C VAL A 225 -8.83 2.16 10.88
N ILE A 226 -9.97 2.73 11.29
CA ILE A 226 -10.53 2.48 12.63
C ILE A 226 -10.92 1.01 12.82
N PRO A 227 -11.70 0.37 11.91
CA PRO A 227 -12.01 -1.06 12.03
C PRO A 227 -10.76 -1.94 12.10
N GLU A 228 -9.72 -1.64 11.30
CA GLU A 228 -8.48 -2.41 11.34
C GLU A 228 -7.72 -2.21 12.65
N ALA A 229 -7.61 -0.98 13.14
CA ALA A 229 -7.01 -0.69 14.45
C ALA A 229 -7.75 -1.41 15.60
N MET A 230 -9.06 -1.55 15.50
CA MET A 230 -9.86 -2.31 16.46
C MET A 230 -9.58 -3.81 16.40
N ARG A 231 -9.36 -4.39 15.21
CA ARG A 231 -8.94 -5.79 15.06
C ARG A 231 -7.57 -6.05 15.70
N LEU A 232 -6.62 -5.16 15.41
CA LEU A 232 -5.28 -5.20 16.02
C LEU A 232 -5.38 -5.13 17.55
N ALA A 233 -6.16 -4.18 18.08
CA ALA A 233 -6.34 -4.00 19.52
C ALA A 233 -7.02 -5.22 20.20
N ARG A 234 -7.88 -5.96 19.50
CA ARG A 234 -8.51 -7.20 19.97
C ARG A 234 -7.60 -8.42 19.85
N GLY A 235 -6.41 -8.27 19.27
CA GLY A 235 -5.46 -9.36 19.06
C GLY A 235 -5.99 -10.41 18.07
N GLU A 236 -6.77 -10.01 17.07
CA GLU A 236 -7.32 -10.96 16.10
C GLU A 236 -6.20 -11.63 15.29
N TYR A 237 -5.20 -10.87 14.87
CA TYR A 237 -4.04 -11.39 14.14
C TYR A 237 -3.10 -12.26 15.01
N GLN A 238 -3.15 -12.11 16.33
CA GLN A 238 -2.40 -12.99 17.26
C GLN A 238 -2.96 -14.41 17.31
N ARG A 239 -4.17 -14.62 16.80
CA ARG A 239 -4.81 -15.95 16.67
C ARG A 239 -4.65 -16.54 15.28
N MET A 240 -4.04 -15.81 14.37
CA MET A 240 -3.72 -16.23 13.00
C MET A 240 -2.21 -16.49 12.91
N HIS A 241 -1.80 -17.26 11.90
CA HIS A 241 -0.39 -17.51 11.63
C HIS A 241 -0.03 -16.98 10.25
N LEU A 242 1.05 -16.17 10.16
CA LEU A 242 1.53 -15.60 8.92
C LEU A 242 2.51 -16.58 8.26
N THR A 243 2.11 -17.16 7.15
CA THR A 243 2.93 -18.13 6.40
C THR A 243 3.85 -17.48 5.36
N ILE A 244 3.56 -16.22 5.00
CA ILE A 244 4.34 -15.50 3.98
C ILE A 244 5.60 -14.89 4.62
N PRO A 245 6.80 -15.18 4.08
CA PRO A 245 8.02 -14.52 4.52
C PRO A 245 7.85 -12.99 4.44
N THR A 246 8.03 -12.33 5.58
CA THR A 246 7.76 -10.90 5.70
C THR A 246 8.93 -10.17 6.34
N LEU A 247 9.39 -9.10 5.68
CA LEU A 247 10.34 -8.13 6.22
C LEU A 247 9.58 -6.86 6.61
N VAL A 248 9.76 -6.40 7.84
CA VAL A 248 9.18 -5.16 8.35
C VAL A 248 10.29 -4.14 8.58
N ALA A 249 10.23 -3.01 7.88
CA ALA A 249 11.24 -1.98 7.97
C ALA A 249 10.69 -0.67 8.56
N PHE A 250 11.47 -0.05 9.42
CA PHE A 250 11.20 1.26 10.01
C PHE A 250 12.37 2.20 9.80
N GLY A 251 12.10 3.49 9.70
CA GLY A 251 13.16 4.49 9.78
C GLY A 251 13.62 4.65 11.23
N ARG A 252 14.92 4.76 11.46
CA ARG A 252 15.46 4.93 12.83
C ARG A 252 15.05 6.24 13.48
N HIS A 253 14.69 7.24 12.67
CA HIS A 253 14.14 8.52 13.15
C HIS A 253 12.61 8.53 13.26
N ASP A 254 11.92 7.40 12.99
CA ASP A 254 10.48 7.32 13.25
C ASP A 254 10.21 7.37 14.76
N THR A 255 9.69 8.49 15.22
CA THR A 255 9.40 8.71 16.64
C THR A 255 8.18 7.95 17.15
N ARG A 256 7.34 7.42 16.23
CA ARG A 256 6.12 6.67 16.55
C ARG A 256 6.38 5.18 16.74
N PHE A 257 7.20 4.63 15.86
CA PHE A 257 7.58 3.22 15.85
C PHE A 257 9.10 3.08 15.98
N ASN A 258 9.68 3.66 17.06
CA ASN A 258 11.10 3.50 17.33
C ASN A 258 11.47 2.05 17.69
N GLU A 259 12.71 1.68 17.45
CA GLU A 259 13.19 0.31 17.62
C GLU A 259 12.87 -0.33 18.99
N PRO A 260 13.12 0.35 20.14
CA PRO A 260 12.80 -0.23 21.45
C PRO A 260 11.30 -0.53 21.63
N LEU A 261 10.44 0.32 21.08
CA LEU A 261 8.99 0.11 21.14
C LEU A 261 8.56 -1.05 20.25
N VAL A 262 9.03 -1.08 18.99
CA VAL A 262 8.71 -2.17 18.04
C VAL A 262 9.16 -3.52 18.61
N ARG A 263 10.40 -3.65 19.06
CA ARG A 263 10.91 -4.91 19.64
C ARG A 263 10.10 -5.38 20.84
N ARG A 264 9.63 -4.46 21.68
CA ARG A 264 8.77 -4.77 22.83
C ARG A 264 7.38 -5.22 22.43
N LEU A 265 6.79 -4.59 21.41
CA LEU A 265 5.40 -4.87 21.00
C LEU A 265 5.30 -6.08 20.06
N CYS A 266 6.41 -6.48 19.47
CA CYS A 266 6.52 -7.61 18.53
C CYS A 266 7.45 -8.70 19.07
N GLU A 267 7.36 -8.99 20.38
CA GLU A 267 8.13 -10.07 21.00
C GLU A 267 7.72 -11.45 20.46
N ASN A 268 8.69 -12.35 20.35
CA ASN A 268 8.51 -13.73 19.90
C ASN A 268 7.80 -13.86 18.54
N PRO A 269 8.32 -13.24 17.47
CA PRO A 269 7.69 -13.25 16.15
C PRO A 269 7.48 -14.69 15.62
N ASP A 270 8.37 -15.64 15.92
CA ASP A 270 8.28 -17.04 15.50
C ASP A 270 7.02 -17.76 16.00
N ARG A 271 6.36 -17.21 17.01
CA ARG A 271 5.04 -17.71 17.45
C ARG A 271 3.92 -17.39 16.47
N TYR A 272 4.07 -16.33 15.68
CA TYR A 272 3.01 -15.74 14.87
C TYR A 272 3.29 -15.80 13.37
N ALA A 273 4.54 -16.09 12.98
CA ALA A 273 4.96 -16.11 11.60
C ALA A 273 6.04 -17.16 11.35
N ASP A 274 6.03 -17.80 10.19
CA ASP A 274 7.07 -18.76 9.78
C ASP A 274 8.43 -18.07 9.59
N ARG A 275 8.41 -16.86 9.04
CA ARG A 275 9.61 -16.04 8.85
C ARG A 275 9.26 -14.55 8.92
N MET A 276 9.78 -13.86 9.92
CA MET A 276 9.65 -12.41 10.05
C MET A 276 10.99 -11.77 10.43
N GLU A 277 11.34 -10.73 9.68
CA GLU A 277 12.56 -9.96 9.90
C GLU A 277 12.22 -8.50 10.20
N PHE A 278 13.00 -7.87 11.09
CA PHE A 278 12.86 -6.44 11.41
C PHE A 278 14.14 -5.70 11.05
N VAL A 279 14.00 -4.61 10.29
CA VAL A 279 15.11 -3.75 9.88
C VAL A 279 14.82 -2.30 10.27
N PHE A 280 15.85 -1.58 10.72
CA PHE A 280 15.77 -0.17 11.06
C PHE A 280 16.75 0.61 10.17
N VAL A 281 16.20 1.40 9.25
CA VAL A 281 16.96 2.13 8.22
C VAL A 281 17.51 3.43 8.81
N GLU A 282 18.81 3.62 8.71
CA GLU A 282 19.47 4.84 9.19
C GLU A 282 19.05 6.06 8.35
N ASN A 283 19.07 7.23 8.98
CA ASN A 283 18.75 8.52 8.36
C ASN A 283 17.38 8.57 7.65
N ALA A 284 16.44 7.77 8.10
CA ALA A 284 15.07 7.73 7.58
C ALA A 284 14.04 7.85 8.71
N GLY A 285 12.94 8.53 8.43
CA GLY A 285 11.77 8.65 9.28
C GLY A 285 10.64 7.70 8.85
N LYS A 286 9.39 8.12 9.04
CA LYS A 286 8.23 7.33 8.61
C LYS A 286 8.11 7.22 7.10
N LEU A 287 8.46 8.25 6.36
CA LEU A 287 8.34 8.27 4.90
C LEU A 287 9.55 7.60 4.25
N LEU A 288 9.77 6.33 4.56
CA LEU A 288 10.91 5.54 4.09
C LEU A 288 11.16 5.61 2.59
N PRO A 289 10.15 5.50 1.69
CA PRO A 289 10.37 5.59 0.25
C PRO A 289 10.88 6.96 -0.21
N ASP A 290 10.54 8.03 0.52
CA ASP A 290 11.01 9.39 0.24
C ASP A 290 12.37 9.67 0.88
N ASP A 291 12.57 9.21 2.15
CA ASP A 291 13.78 9.48 2.91
C ASP A 291 14.99 8.64 2.46
N ALA A 292 14.76 7.37 2.09
CA ALA A 292 15.80 6.40 1.80
C ALA A 292 15.42 5.42 0.66
N PRO A 293 15.12 5.93 -0.56
CA PRO A 293 14.65 5.09 -1.67
C PRO A 293 15.62 3.99 -2.08
N ASP A 294 16.93 4.26 -2.02
CA ASP A 294 17.98 3.28 -2.33
C ASP A 294 17.93 2.11 -1.35
N ALA A 295 17.91 2.41 -0.05
CA ALA A 295 17.86 1.39 0.99
C ALA A 295 16.56 0.56 0.93
N VAL A 296 15.43 1.18 0.59
CA VAL A 296 14.15 0.46 0.40
C VAL A 296 14.24 -0.52 -0.76
N ALA A 297 14.80 -0.10 -1.89
CA ALA A 297 14.97 -0.97 -3.05
C ALA A 297 15.94 -2.12 -2.76
N GLU A 298 17.09 -1.85 -2.16
CA GLU A 298 18.10 -2.85 -1.76
C GLU A 298 17.51 -3.88 -0.79
N LEU A 299 16.82 -3.43 0.26
CA LEU A 299 16.15 -4.32 1.22
C LEU A 299 15.11 -5.23 0.55
N ALA A 300 14.34 -4.69 -0.40
CA ALA A 300 13.34 -5.47 -1.12
C ALA A 300 14.01 -6.52 -2.00
N LEU A 301 15.02 -6.15 -2.80
CA LEU A 301 15.76 -7.04 -3.68
C LEU A 301 16.48 -8.13 -2.89
N ASP A 302 17.25 -7.77 -1.88
CA ASP A 302 17.94 -8.72 -1.01
C ASP A 302 16.96 -9.72 -0.38
N PHE A 303 15.75 -9.26 -0.03
CA PHE A 303 14.75 -10.11 0.58
C PHE A 303 14.05 -11.02 -0.43
N PHE A 304 13.88 -10.58 -1.68
CA PHE A 304 13.27 -11.39 -2.76
C PHE A 304 14.21 -12.50 -3.24
N ASP A 305 15.53 -12.24 -3.28
CA ASP A 305 16.54 -13.18 -3.79
C ASP A 305 16.93 -14.27 -2.78
N ARG A 306 16.53 -14.16 -1.51
CA ARG A 306 16.90 -15.18 -0.50
C ARG A 306 16.15 -16.47 -0.77
N ASP A 307 16.87 -17.57 -0.84
CA ASP A 307 16.31 -18.93 -0.93
C ASP A 307 15.32 -19.19 0.21
N SER A 308 14.26 -19.89 -0.14
CA SER A 308 13.13 -20.21 0.74
C SER A 308 13.50 -21.22 1.82
#